data_d07f33c07b95593dcd6cbadade95a502
#
_entry.id   d07f33c07b95593dcd6cbadade95a502
#
_cell.length_a   1.000
_cell.length_b   1.000
_cell.length_c   1.000
_cell.angle_alpha   90.00
_cell.angle_beta   90.00
_cell.angle_gamma   90.00
#
_symmetry.space_group_name_H-M   'P 1'
#
loop_
_entity.id
_entity.type
_entity.pdbx_description
1 polymer ?
#
loop_
_entity_poly.entity_id
_entity_poly.type
_entity_poly.pdbx_seq_one_letter_code
_entity_poly.pdbx_strand_id
1 'polypeptide(L)'
;MAINFTNFLYSQNKKSKMGDFQDLEHIDGLSISSTSANLYNHSRDDLVMFYFRRGANYASVYTQSKIISENIKWNLNLKNKKIMALVVNTRNANVFTGKKGFRDLKEIADELSMQLTEKQKEDEENPEKIKPNQILFGCTGTIGGTFPKEKIKKSI
;
A
#
# COMPACT_ATOMS: atom_id res chain seq x y z
N MET A 1 9.59 11.22 8.80
CA MET A 1 8.82 11.60 10.02
C MET A 1 8.00 10.38 10.41
N ALA A 2 8.33 9.72 11.53
CA ALA A 2 7.55 8.58 11.99
C ALA A 2 6.15 9.07 12.43
N ILE A 3 5.11 8.62 11.75
CA ILE A 3 3.75 8.93 12.18
C ILE A 3 3.49 8.09 13.41
N ASN A 4 3.23 8.74 14.54
CA ASN A 4 2.79 8.05 15.72
C ASN A 4 1.38 7.51 15.42
N PHE A 5 1.26 6.18 15.35
CA PHE A 5 0.03 5.48 14.99
C PHE A 5 -1.13 5.84 15.93
N THR A 6 -0.84 6.08 17.18
CA THR A 6 -1.79 6.54 18.19
C THR A 6 -2.41 7.88 17.78
N ASN A 7 -1.61 8.85 17.34
CA ASN A 7 -2.13 10.16 16.90
C ASN A 7 -2.98 10.06 15.63
N PHE A 8 -2.67 9.12 14.73
CA PHE A 8 -3.48 8.89 13.53
C PHE A 8 -4.90 8.38 13.88
N LEU A 9 -5.01 7.44 14.81
CA LEU A 9 -6.29 6.91 15.23
C LEU A 9 -7.14 7.94 16.02
N TYR A 10 -6.50 8.75 16.85
CA TYR A 10 -7.17 9.79 17.64
C TYR A 10 -7.54 11.04 16.85
N SER A 11 -6.80 11.38 15.79
CA SER A 11 -7.09 12.59 14.98
C SER A 11 -8.41 12.51 14.20
N GLN A 12 -8.96 11.31 14.01
CA GLN A 12 -10.23 11.13 13.28
C GLN A 12 -11.48 11.34 14.13
N ASN A 13 -11.39 11.50 15.42
CA ASN A 13 -12.43 11.86 16.42
C ASN A 13 -13.84 11.29 16.18
N LYS A 14 -13.98 10.27 15.35
CA LYS A 14 -15.22 9.54 15.13
C LYS A 14 -15.13 8.24 15.88
N LYS A 15 -15.94 8.11 16.92
CA LYS A 15 -16.11 6.85 17.64
C LYS A 15 -16.35 5.73 16.63
N SER A 16 -15.44 4.79 16.58
CA SER A 16 -15.64 3.58 15.81
C SER A 16 -16.87 2.84 16.34
N LYS A 17 -17.68 2.26 15.45
CA LYS A 17 -18.75 1.35 15.87
C LYS A 17 -18.22 0.09 16.55
N MET A 18 -16.93 -0.15 16.48
CA MET A 18 -16.23 -1.29 17.10
C MET A 18 -15.72 -0.97 18.52
N GLY A 19 -16.01 0.21 19.06
CA GLY A 19 -15.55 0.65 20.38
C GLY A 19 -14.24 1.44 20.32
N ASP A 20 -13.63 1.65 21.48
CA ASP A 20 -12.36 2.35 21.58
C ASP A 20 -11.20 1.45 21.09
N PHE A 21 -10.30 2.03 20.32
CA PHE A 21 -9.07 1.33 19.91
C PHE A 21 -8.14 1.22 21.12
N GLN A 22 -7.59 0.02 21.30
CA GLN A 22 -6.51 -0.17 22.27
C GLN A 22 -5.24 0.54 21.78
N ASP A 23 -4.45 1.05 22.71
CA ASP A 23 -3.11 1.53 22.40
C ASP A 23 -2.27 0.34 21.88
N LEU A 24 -1.75 0.48 20.68
CA LEU A 24 -0.90 -0.52 20.08
C LEU A 24 0.56 -0.21 20.39
N GLU A 25 1.28 -1.23 20.83
CA GLU A 25 2.72 -1.12 21.00
C GLU A 25 3.43 -0.84 19.67
N HIS A 26 4.55 -0.14 19.76
CA HIS A 26 5.39 0.12 18.60
C HIS A 26 5.96 -1.18 18.03
N ILE A 27 5.82 -1.38 16.74
CA ILE A 27 6.40 -2.52 16.02
C ILE A 27 7.71 -2.05 15.40
N ASP A 28 8.84 -2.54 15.90
CA ASP A 28 10.15 -2.18 15.33
C ASP A 28 10.25 -2.62 13.86
N GLY A 29 10.82 -1.74 13.04
CA GLY A 29 10.98 -1.97 11.62
C GLY A 29 9.74 -1.73 10.76
N LEU A 30 8.60 -1.38 11.35
CA LEU A 30 7.38 -0.99 10.62
C LEU A 30 7.20 0.53 10.64
N SER A 31 7.07 1.12 9.47
CA SER A 31 6.61 2.50 9.29
C SER A 31 5.29 2.52 8.53
N ILE A 32 4.36 3.33 8.99
CA ILE A 32 3.05 3.50 8.35
C ILE A 32 2.89 4.95 7.97
N SER A 33 2.48 5.20 6.74
CA SER A 33 2.15 6.54 6.25
C SER A 33 0.79 6.52 5.54
N SER A 34 0.03 7.59 5.71
CA SER A 34 -1.20 7.81 4.95
C SER A 34 -1.21 9.20 4.34
N THR A 35 -1.85 9.33 3.21
CA THR A 35 -1.96 10.59 2.48
C THR A 35 -3.21 10.62 1.62
N SER A 36 -3.59 11.83 1.21
CA SER A 36 -4.59 12.03 0.19
C SER A 36 -3.92 12.05 -1.20
N ALA A 37 -4.18 11.03 -1.99
CA ALA A 37 -3.85 11.02 -3.42
C ALA A 37 -4.94 11.73 -4.27
N ASN A 38 -5.86 12.43 -3.62
CA ASN A 38 -6.97 13.14 -4.27
C ASN A 38 -7.82 12.20 -5.16
N LEU A 39 -8.08 10.99 -4.67
CA LEU A 39 -8.94 10.02 -5.36
C LEU A 39 -10.43 10.36 -5.17
N TYR A 40 -10.76 11.10 -4.12
CA TYR A 40 -12.08 11.61 -3.83
C TYR A 40 -12.19 13.12 -4.13
N ASN A 41 -13.42 13.63 -4.25
CA ASN A 41 -13.69 15.06 -4.45
C ASN A 41 -13.61 15.87 -3.14
N HIS A 42 -13.30 15.23 -2.04
CA HIS A 42 -13.13 15.88 -0.72
C HIS A 42 -11.83 15.38 -0.09
N SER A 43 -11.25 16.20 0.76
CA SER A 43 -10.00 15.87 1.45
C SER A 43 -10.21 14.70 2.42
N ARG A 44 -9.47 13.64 2.21
CA ARG A 44 -9.33 12.48 3.10
C ARG A 44 -8.12 11.67 2.69
N ASP A 45 -7.58 10.92 3.63
CA ASP A 45 -6.56 9.93 3.32
C ASP A 45 -7.20 8.77 2.54
N ASP A 46 -6.69 8.52 1.37
CA ASP A 46 -7.19 7.51 0.43
C ASP A 46 -6.09 6.57 -0.08
N LEU A 47 -4.87 6.81 0.36
CA LEU A 47 -3.68 5.99 0.10
C LEU A 47 -2.94 5.77 1.42
N VAL A 48 -2.61 4.51 1.72
CA VAL A 48 -1.79 4.14 2.87
C VAL A 48 -0.67 3.20 2.44
N MET A 49 0.50 3.36 3.04
CA MET A 49 1.65 2.49 2.86
C MET A 49 2.13 1.95 4.20
N PHE A 50 2.36 0.65 4.23
CA PHE A 50 3.09 -0.05 5.28
C PHE A 50 4.47 -0.37 4.72
N TYR A 51 5.51 0.19 5.32
CA TYR A 51 6.90 -0.04 4.93
C TYR A 51 7.61 -0.86 5.99
N PHE A 52 8.13 -2.00 5.61
CA PHE A 52 8.86 -2.93 6.46
C PHE A 52 10.36 -2.77 6.19
N ARG A 53 11.05 -1.98 7.02
CA ARG A 53 12.46 -1.60 6.80
C ARG A 53 13.39 -2.77 6.57
N ARG A 54 13.20 -3.88 7.27
CA ARG A 54 13.97 -5.13 7.12
C ARG A 54 13.21 -6.21 6.37
N GLY A 55 12.08 -5.83 5.77
CA GLY A 55 11.15 -6.73 5.13
C GLY A 55 10.37 -7.59 6.11
N ALA A 56 9.24 -8.10 5.65
CA ALA A 56 8.36 -8.97 6.41
C ALA A 56 8.06 -10.25 5.65
N ASN A 57 8.02 -11.37 6.34
CA ASN A 57 7.41 -12.57 5.80
C ASN A 57 5.89 -12.39 5.78
N TYR A 58 5.25 -12.89 4.75
CA TYR A 58 3.80 -12.79 4.63
C TYR A 58 3.18 -14.12 4.21
N ALA A 59 1.93 -14.28 4.59
CA ALA A 59 1.04 -15.30 4.08
C ALA A 59 -0.24 -14.64 3.60
N SER A 60 -0.83 -15.15 2.53
CA SER A 60 -2.01 -14.57 1.93
C SER A 60 -2.99 -15.64 1.49
N VAL A 61 -4.27 -15.31 1.61
CA VAL A 61 -5.38 -16.05 1.02
C VAL A 61 -6.13 -15.12 0.08
N TYR A 62 -6.59 -15.65 -1.03
CA TYR A 62 -7.27 -14.87 -2.05
C TYR A 62 -8.62 -15.47 -2.39
N THR A 63 -9.48 -14.68 -2.99
CA THR A 63 -10.79 -15.11 -3.46
C THR A 63 -10.67 -16.25 -4.49
N GLN A 64 -11.63 -17.15 -4.47
CA GLN A 64 -11.82 -18.20 -5.50
C GLN A 64 -12.69 -17.71 -6.67
N SER A 65 -13.08 -16.43 -6.69
CA SER A 65 -13.85 -15.85 -7.81
C SER A 65 -13.09 -15.98 -9.12
N LYS A 66 -13.81 -16.27 -10.19
CA LYS A 66 -13.26 -16.27 -11.55
C LYS A 66 -12.87 -14.86 -12.02
N ILE A 67 -13.47 -13.83 -11.42
CA ILE A 67 -13.18 -12.43 -11.70
C ILE A 67 -12.38 -11.88 -10.52
N ILE A 68 -11.11 -11.61 -10.76
CA ILE A 68 -10.19 -11.07 -9.76
C ILE A 68 -9.61 -9.73 -10.25
N SER A 69 -9.28 -8.86 -9.29
CA SER A 69 -8.67 -7.56 -9.57
C SER A 69 -7.21 -7.70 -10.04
N GLU A 70 -6.72 -6.67 -10.70
CA GLU A 70 -5.34 -6.68 -11.23
C GLU A 70 -4.31 -6.65 -10.10
N ASN A 71 -4.61 -6.05 -8.94
CA ASN A 71 -3.74 -6.14 -7.76
C ASN A 71 -3.66 -7.56 -7.18
N ILE A 72 -4.75 -8.34 -7.20
CA ILE A 72 -4.68 -9.76 -6.80
C ILE A 72 -3.82 -10.54 -7.80
N LYS A 73 -3.97 -10.31 -9.11
CA LYS A 73 -3.10 -10.94 -10.13
C LYS A 73 -1.64 -10.56 -9.93
N TRP A 74 -1.37 -9.28 -9.60
CA TRP A 74 -0.02 -8.82 -9.26
C TRP A 74 0.53 -9.59 -8.07
N ASN A 75 -0.19 -9.62 -6.94
CA ASN A 75 0.24 -10.28 -5.72
C ASN A 75 0.46 -11.79 -5.90
N LEU A 76 -0.40 -12.47 -6.68
CA LEU A 76 -0.24 -13.89 -7.02
C LEU A 76 1.03 -14.19 -7.85
N ASN A 77 1.49 -13.21 -8.63
CA ASN A 77 2.73 -13.34 -9.41
C ASN A 77 4.01 -13.09 -8.60
N LEU A 78 3.89 -12.61 -7.36
CA LEU A 78 5.05 -12.40 -6.49
C LEU A 78 5.57 -13.74 -6.00
N LYS A 79 6.81 -14.08 -6.37
CA LYS A 79 7.47 -15.32 -5.95
C LYS A 79 8.25 -15.17 -4.65
N ASN A 80 8.43 -13.94 -4.17
CA ASN A 80 9.16 -13.65 -2.95
C ASN A 80 8.31 -13.93 -1.74
N LYS A 81 8.90 -14.56 -0.72
CA LYS A 81 8.27 -14.75 0.59
C LYS A 81 8.43 -13.52 1.50
N LYS A 82 9.34 -12.61 1.16
CA LYS A 82 9.66 -11.39 1.91
C LYS A 82 9.19 -10.18 1.12
N ILE A 83 8.37 -9.35 1.74
CA ILE A 83 7.90 -8.08 1.18
C ILE A 83 8.55 -6.91 1.91
N MET A 84 8.69 -5.79 1.20
CA MET A 84 9.20 -4.53 1.77
C MET A 84 8.10 -3.50 1.95
N ALA A 85 7.03 -3.58 1.19
CA ALA A 85 5.90 -2.67 1.36
C ALA A 85 4.56 -3.30 0.99
N LEU A 86 3.50 -2.80 1.62
CA LEU A 86 2.11 -2.97 1.20
C LEU A 86 1.51 -1.59 0.98
N VAL A 87 1.02 -1.35 -0.24
CA VAL A 87 0.33 -0.11 -0.61
C VAL A 87 -1.15 -0.40 -0.80
N VAL A 88 -1.98 0.36 -0.12
CA VAL A 88 -3.44 0.21 -0.19
C VAL A 88 -4.07 1.52 -0.63
N ASN A 89 -4.86 1.47 -1.71
CA ASN A 89 -5.69 2.59 -2.11
C ASN A 89 -7.18 2.30 -1.90
N THR A 90 -7.93 3.34 -1.63
CA THR A 90 -9.40 3.32 -1.68
C THR A 90 -9.92 3.91 -3.00
N ARG A 91 -11.22 4.00 -3.18
CA ARG A 91 -11.93 4.60 -4.32
C ARG A 91 -11.93 3.75 -5.60
N ASN A 92 -10.90 2.96 -5.89
CA ASN A 92 -10.81 2.15 -7.12
C ASN A 92 -10.31 0.75 -6.79
N ALA A 93 -11.07 -0.27 -7.14
CA ALA A 93 -10.76 -1.68 -6.85
C ALA A 93 -9.82 -2.33 -7.88
N ASN A 94 -9.47 -1.62 -8.95
CA ASN A 94 -8.66 -2.11 -10.06
C ASN A 94 -9.19 -3.43 -10.67
N VAL A 95 -10.52 -3.52 -10.79
CA VAL A 95 -11.23 -4.67 -11.40
C VAL A 95 -11.78 -4.23 -12.75
N PHE A 96 -11.74 -5.12 -13.74
CA PHE A 96 -12.09 -4.86 -15.15
C PHE A 96 -11.28 -3.74 -15.83
N THR A 97 -10.08 -3.49 -15.35
CA THR A 97 -9.12 -2.54 -15.92
C THR A 97 -8.18 -3.20 -16.93
N GLY A 98 -8.17 -4.53 -16.99
CA GLY A 98 -7.41 -5.34 -17.93
C GLY A 98 -5.90 -5.14 -17.85
N LYS A 99 -5.21 -5.45 -18.95
CA LYS A 99 -3.73 -5.34 -19.03
C LYS A 99 -3.21 -3.96 -18.63
N LYS A 100 -4.03 -2.90 -18.81
CA LYS A 100 -3.64 -1.55 -18.45
C LYS A 100 -3.52 -1.42 -16.93
N GLY A 101 -4.52 -1.86 -16.16
CA GLY A 101 -4.50 -1.80 -14.70
C GLY A 101 -3.32 -2.57 -14.10
N PHE A 102 -2.94 -3.70 -14.69
CA PHE A 102 -1.76 -4.45 -14.27
C PHE A 102 -0.45 -3.69 -14.56
N ARG A 103 -0.32 -3.08 -15.76
CA ARG A 103 0.86 -2.26 -16.09
C ARG A 103 0.96 -1.03 -15.20
N ASP A 104 -0.16 -0.41 -14.90
CA ASP A 104 -0.20 0.75 -14.01
C ASP A 104 0.34 0.41 -12.60
N LEU A 105 0.01 -0.78 -12.06
CA LEU A 105 0.59 -1.27 -10.81
C LEU A 105 2.09 -1.53 -10.92
N LYS A 106 2.54 -2.09 -12.06
CA LYS A 106 3.97 -2.32 -12.30
C LYS A 106 4.75 -1.00 -12.28
N GLU A 107 4.25 0.03 -12.96
CA GLU A 107 4.90 1.34 -12.97
C GLU A 107 4.95 2.00 -11.59
N ILE A 108 3.90 1.84 -10.78
CA ILE A 108 3.90 2.30 -9.37
C ILE A 108 4.94 1.52 -8.57
N ALA A 109 5.00 0.20 -8.73
CA ALA A 109 5.96 -0.64 -8.01
C ALA A 109 7.41 -0.32 -8.42
N ASP A 110 7.67 -0.08 -9.71
CA ASP A 110 8.98 0.32 -10.22
C ASP A 110 9.43 1.65 -9.57
N GLU A 111 8.57 2.67 -9.55
CA GLU A 111 8.84 3.98 -8.94
C GLU A 111 9.08 3.85 -7.44
N LEU A 112 8.13 3.23 -6.73
CA LEU A 112 8.19 3.09 -5.28
C LEU A 112 9.41 2.27 -4.84
N SER A 113 9.79 1.23 -5.58
CA SER A 113 10.97 0.44 -5.24
C SER A 113 12.28 1.25 -5.34
N MET A 114 12.35 2.21 -6.26
CA MET A 114 13.49 3.14 -6.33
C MET A 114 13.50 4.07 -5.11
N GLN A 115 12.38 4.70 -4.79
CA GLN A 115 12.28 5.62 -3.66
C GLN A 115 12.56 4.93 -2.33
N LEU A 116 11.99 3.74 -2.12
CA LEU A 116 12.25 2.95 -0.91
C LEU A 116 13.70 2.45 -0.84
N THR A 117 14.37 2.22 -1.98
CA THR A 117 15.80 1.90 -2.00
C THR A 117 16.64 3.09 -1.52
N GLU A 118 16.30 4.30 -1.93
CA GLU A 118 16.98 5.51 -1.41
C GLU A 118 16.68 5.68 0.09
N LYS A 119 15.44 5.46 0.51
CA LYS A 119 15.07 5.51 1.93
C LYS A 119 15.82 4.48 2.77
N GLN A 120 16.07 3.28 2.24
CA GLN A 120 16.89 2.27 2.90
C GLN A 120 18.32 2.77 3.21
N LYS A 121 18.91 3.56 2.29
CA LYS A 121 20.25 4.11 2.50
C LYS A 121 20.32 5.14 3.65
N GLU A 122 19.18 5.77 3.94
CA GLU A 122 19.08 6.71 5.07
C GLU A 122 18.81 5.99 6.41
N ASP A 123 18.04 4.90 6.36
CA ASP A 123 17.49 4.25 7.54
C ASP A 123 18.32 3.07 8.06
N GLU A 124 19.16 2.44 7.20
CA GLU A 124 19.87 1.20 7.53
C GLU A 124 21.36 1.29 7.22
N GLU A 125 22.19 0.71 8.10
CA GLU A 125 23.65 0.63 7.90
C GLU A 125 24.03 -0.26 6.70
N ASN A 126 23.23 -1.27 6.41
CA ASN A 126 23.42 -2.20 5.30
C ASN A 126 22.18 -2.19 4.38
N PRO A 127 22.02 -1.15 3.56
CA PRO A 127 20.84 -0.98 2.74
C PRO A 127 20.74 -2.06 1.64
N GLU A 128 19.55 -2.64 1.50
CA GLU A 128 19.25 -3.58 0.42
C GLU A 128 18.52 -2.86 -0.72
N LYS A 129 18.86 -3.22 -1.96
CA LYS A 129 18.09 -2.75 -3.12
C LYS A 129 16.70 -3.39 -3.12
N ILE A 130 15.68 -2.57 -2.95
CA ILE A 130 14.29 -3.00 -3.01
C ILE A 130 13.87 -3.23 -4.46
N LYS A 131 13.15 -4.32 -4.69
CA LYS A 131 12.68 -4.71 -6.02
C LYS A 131 11.17 -4.53 -6.13
N PRO A 132 10.63 -4.23 -7.33
CA PRO A 132 9.18 -4.09 -7.53
C PRO A 132 8.36 -5.30 -7.07
N ASN A 133 8.91 -6.51 -7.20
CA ASN A 133 8.27 -7.75 -6.78
C ASN A 133 8.32 -8.01 -5.25
N GLN A 134 8.73 -7.03 -4.46
CA GLN A 134 8.64 -7.02 -3.01
C GLN A 134 7.54 -6.06 -2.50
N ILE A 135 6.71 -5.54 -3.40
CA ILE A 135 5.63 -4.63 -3.08
C ILE A 135 4.28 -5.30 -3.31
N LEU A 136 3.45 -5.38 -2.28
CA LEU A 136 2.07 -5.84 -2.35
C LEU A 136 1.13 -4.65 -2.60
N PHE A 137 0.01 -4.93 -3.25
CA PHE A 137 -1.06 -3.95 -3.45
C PHE A 137 -2.40 -4.45 -2.90
N GLY A 138 -3.09 -3.54 -2.20
CA GLY A 138 -4.51 -3.65 -1.86
C GLY A 138 -5.29 -2.54 -2.57
N CYS A 139 -6.32 -2.89 -3.33
CA CYS A 139 -7.16 -1.91 -4.00
C CYS A 139 -8.62 -2.16 -3.62
N THR A 140 -9.32 -1.11 -3.21
CA THR A 140 -10.75 -1.21 -2.86
C THR A 140 -11.54 -0.03 -3.41
N GLY A 141 -12.81 -0.25 -3.75
CA GLY A 141 -13.72 0.78 -4.21
C GLY A 141 -14.45 0.45 -5.50
N THR A 142 -14.60 1.43 -6.38
CA THR A 142 -15.36 1.30 -7.63
C THR A 142 -14.73 0.29 -8.57
N ILE A 143 -15.57 -0.55 -9.16
CA ILE A 143 -15.23 -1.56 -10.18
C ILE A 143 -15.42 -0.93 -11.57
N GLY A 144 -14.54 -1.25 -12.51
CA GLY A 144 -14.64 -0.85 -13.92
C GLY A 144 -14.20 0.59 -14.22
N GLY A 145 -13.83 1.37 -13.20
CA GLY A 145 -13.27 2.71 -13.41
C GLY A 145 -11.78 2.66 -13.78
N THR A 146 -11.31 3.66 -14.52
CA THR A 146 -9.89 3.82 -14.84
C THR A 146 -9.05 3.90 -13.57
N PHE A 147 -7.99 3.10 -13.49
CA PHE A 147 -7.11 3.10 -12.34
C PHE A 147 -6.32 4.41 -12.25
N PRO A 148 -6.30 5.10 -11.11
CA PRO A 148 -5.79 6.46 -10.96
C PRO A 148 -4.27 6.51 -10.78
N LYS A 149 -3.50 5.85 -11.64
CA LYS A 149 -2.04 5.69 -11.54
C LYS A 149 -1.31 7.01 -11.29
N GLU A 150 -1.59 8.04 -12.07
CA GLU A 150 -0.86 9.31 -11.99
C GLU A 150 -1.06 10.03 -10.66
N LYS A 151 -2.27 9.93 -10.08
CA LYS A 151 -2.55 10.49 -8.77
C LYS A 151 -1.79 9.74 -7.67
N ILE A 152 -1.77 8.42 -7.75
CA ILE A 152 -1.05 7.57 -6.81
C ILE A 152 0.46 7.85 -6.91
N LYS A 153 1.03 7.86 -8.10
CA LYS A 153 2.46 8.14 -8.33
C LYS A 153 2.93 9.50 -7.81
N LYS A 154 2.07 10.51 -7.82
CA LYS A 154 2.40 11.85 -7.28
C LYS A 154 2.38 11.90 -5.76
N SER A 155 1.85 10.88 -5.11
CA SER A 155 1.62 10.84 -3.65
C SER A 155 2.51 9.84 -2.91
N ILE A 156 3.36 9.14 -3.65
CA ILE A 156 4.37 8.20 -3.12
C ILE A 156 5.75 8.81 -3.16
#